data_fa611bc4647647e0ce9f9cc73e65804c
#
_entry.id   fa611bc4647647e0ce9f9cc73e65804c
#
_cell.length_a   1.000
_cell.length_b   1.000
_cell.length_c   1.000
_cell.angle_alpha   90.00
_cell.angle_beta   90.00
_cell.angle_gamma   90.00
#
_symmetry.space_group_name_H-M   'P 1'
#
loop_
_entity.id
_entity.type
_entity.pdbx_description
1 polymer ?
#
loop_
_entity_poly.entity_id
_entity_poly.type
_entity_poly.pdbx_seq_one_letter_code
_entity_poly.pdbx_strand_id
1 'polypeptide(L)'
;MSDEALENLLHENRTFPPSAEFAAQANAKAEMYDQAAADRLGFWDEQARRLHWETPWEQTLDWSEAPFAKWFVGGTLNVAYNCVDRHVNAGFGDKVAIHFEGEPGDTRTLTYADLKDQVSRAANALTELGVQAGDRVAIYLPMIPEAAISMLA
;
A
#
# COMPACT_ATOMS: atom_id res chain seq x y z
N MET A 1 27.61 38.26 -3.14
CA MET A 1 26.21 37.78 -3.33
C MET A 1 25.32 38.82 -2.69
N SER A 2 24.35 39.34 -3.44
CA SER A 2 23.44 40.35 -2.90
C SER A 2 22.45 39.68 -1.91
N ASP A 3 22.01 40.43 -0.90
CA ASP A 3 21.00 39.96 0.07
C ASP A 3 19.74 39.45 -0.65
N GLU A 4 19.39 40.01 -1.80
CA GLU A 4 18.31 39.58 -2.69
C GLU A 4 18.44 38.12 -3.19
N ALA A 5 19.67 37.64 -3.45
CA ALA A 5 19.93 36.28 -3.87
C ALA A 5 19.79 35.26 -2.72
N LEU A 6 20.05 35.71 -1.48
CA LEU A 6 19.85 34.88 -0.28
C LEU A 6 18.38 34.82 0.13
N GLU A 7 17.64 35.92 0.01
CA GLU A 7 16.18 35.94 0.26
C GLU A 7 15.42 35.05 -0.72
N ASN A 8 15.85 34.97 -1.99
CA ASN A 8 15.23 34.11 -3.00
C ASN A 8 15.41 32.60 -2.72
N LEU A 9 16.40 32.21 -1.92
CA LEU A 9 16.58 30.81 -1.46
C LEU A 9 15.64 30.42 -0.30
N LEU A 10 15.08 31.40 0.41
CA LEU A 10 14.21 31.19 1.56
C LEU A 10 12.72 31.12 1.17
N HIS A 11 12.34 31.62 -0.01
CA HIS A 11 10.96 31.70 -0.50
C HIS A 11 10.84 31.03 -1.87
N GLU A 12 10.72 29.70 -1.87
CA GLU A 12 10.51 28.94 -3.11
C GLU A 12 9.01 28.94 -3.49
N ASN A 13 8.67 29.64 -4.55
CA ASN A 13 7.31 29.79 -5.08
C ASN A 13 7.10 29.08 -6.42
N ARG A 14 8.13 28.39 -6.95
CA ARG A 14 8.00 27.68 -8.21
C ARG A 14 7.08 26.47 -8.05
N THR A 15 6.22 26.26 -9.02
CA THR A 15 5.38 25.08 -9.12
C THR A 15 5.69 24.32 -10.40
N PHE A 16 5.63 23.00 -10.34
CA PHE A 16 5.90 22.11 -11.48
C PHE A 16 4.65 21.27 -11.74
N PRO A 17 3.61 21.82 -12.39
CA PRO A 17 2.39 21.11 -12.66
C PRO A 17 2.65 19.91 -13.60
N PRO A 18 1.93 18.81 -13.45
CA PRO A 18 2.02 17.68 -14.38
C PRO A 18 1.55 18.11 -15.78
N SER A 19 2.02 17.39 -16.82
CA SER A 19 1.49 17.60 -18.16
C SER A 19 -0.01 17.25 -18.23
N ALA A 20 -0.74 17.88 -19.14
CA ALA A 20 -2.18 17.62 -19.33
C ALA A 20 -2.45 16.14 -19.66
N GLU A 21 -1.57 15.51 -20.45
CA GLU A 21 -1.67 14.09 -20.81
C GLU A 21 -1.51 13.19 -19.56
N PHE A 22 -0.51 13.46 -18.73
CA PHE A 22 -0.30 12.72 -17.47
C PHE A 22 -1.48 12.90 -16.51
N ALA A 23 -1.97 14.13 -16.34
CA ALA A 23 -3.11 14.43 -15.48
C ALA A 23 -4.40 13.75 -15.96
N ALA A 24 -4.61 13.65 -17.28
CA ALA A 24 -5.79 12.98 -17.86
C ALA A 24 -5.82 11.47 -17.56
N GLN A 25 -4.64 10.84 -17.46
CA GLN A 25 -4.50 9.40 -17.17
C GLN A 25 -4.39 9.10 -15.67
N ALA A 26 -4.32 10.11 -14.80
CA ALA A 26 -4.19 9.91 -13.36
C ALA A 26 -5.39 9.17 -12.77
N ASN A 27 -5.11 8.17 -11.93
CA ASN A 27 -6.15 7.41 -11.22
C ASN A 27 -6.83 8.22 -10.11
N ALA A 28 -6.12 9.20 -9.54
CA ALA A 28 -6.65 10.14 -8.56
C ALA A 28 -6.74 11.53 -9.20
N LYS A 29 -7.87 12.20 -9.04
CA LYS A 29 -8.16 13.52 -9.60
C LYS A 29 -8.57 14.49 -8.49
N ALA A 30 -8.54 15.78 -8.76
CA ALA A 30 -8.86 16.83 -7.79
C ALA A 30 -10.28 16.67 -7.19
N GLU A 31 -11.23 16.23 -7.99
CA GLU A 31 -12.63 16.04 -7.58
C GLU A 31 -12.78 15.02 -6.43
N MET A 32 -11.81 14.09 -6.26
CA MET A 32 -11.83 13.14 -5.14
C MET A 32 -11.69 13.84 -3.78
N TYR A 33 -10.98 14.96 -3.72
CA TYR A 33 -10.87 15.76 -2.49
C TYR A 33 -12.21 16.41 -2.12
N ASP A 34 -12.92 16.92 -3.13
CA ASP A 34 -14.24 17.53 -2.92
C ASP A 34 -15.26 16.47 -2.48
N GLN A 35 -15.24 15.29 -3.08
CA GLN A 35 -16.06 14.14 -2.68
C GLN A 35 -15.79 13.74 -1.23
N ALA A 36 -14.52 13.60 -0.85
CA ALA A 36 -14.13 13.25 0.50
C ALA A 36 -14.48 14.33 1.53
N ALA A 37 -14.44 15.61 1.12
CA ALA A 37 -14.84 16.72 1.97
C ALA A 37 -16.37 16.80 2.16
N ALA A 38 -17.14 16.48 1.13
CA ALA A 38 -18.59 16.48 1.17
C ALA A 38 -19.18 15.35 2.01
N ASP A 39 -18.65 14.13 1.88
CA ASP A 39 -19.02 12.94 2.65
C ASP A 39 -17.81 12.05 2.91
N ARG A 40 -17.09 12.32 3.98
CA ARG A 40 -15.89 11.57 4.35
C ARG A 40 -16.17 10.09 4.63
N LEU A 41 -17.27 9.78 5.29
CA LEU A 41 -17.56 8.40 5.68
C LEU A 41 -17.99 7.58 4.47
N GLY A 42 -18.88 8.11 3.64
CA GLY A 42 -19.29 7.47 2.39
C GLY A 42 -18.11 7.29 1.42
N PHE A 43 -17.24 8.30 1.30
CA PHE A 43 -16.03 8.19 0.49
C PHE A 43 -15.14 7.00 0.91
N TRP A 44 -14.84 6.87 2.21
CA TRP A 44 -13.99 5.78 2.69
C TRP A 44 -14.69 4.42 2.68
N ASP A 45 -16.00 4.38 2.87
CA ASP A 45 -16.82 3.18 2.70
C ASP A 45 -16.71 2.65 1.24
N GLU A 46 -16.84 3.55 0.26
CA GLU A 46 -16.68 3.22 -1.15
C GLU A 46 -15.26 2.72 -1.48
N GLN A 47 -14.21 3.40 -0.97
CA GLN A 47 -12.84 2.95 -1.17
C GLN A 47 -12.59 1.58 -0.55
N ALA A 48 -13.12 1.31 0.64
CA ALA A 48 -12.98 0.03 1.33
C ALA A 48 -13.63 -1.13 0.54
N ARG A 49 -14.76 -0.89 -0.15
CA ARG A 49 -15.43 -1.90 -1.00
C ARG A 49 -14.58 -2.37 -2.19
N ARG A 50 -13.50 -1.68 -2.52
CA ARG A 50 -12.53 -2.11 -3.55
C ARG A 50 -11.64 -3.26 -3.08
N LEU A 51 -11.60 -3.54 -1.79
CA LEU A 51 -10.83 -4.63 -1.19
C LEU A 51 -11.71 -5.87 -1.03
N HIS A 52 -11.07 -7.02 -0.93
CA HIS A 52 -11.73 -8.26 -0.54
C HIS A 52 -11.77 -8.36 0.98
N TRP A 53 -12.96 -8.51 1.53
CA TRP A 53 -13.22 -8.69 2.96
C TRP A 53 -13.70 -10.10 3.22
N GLU A 54 -13.13 -10.77 4.20
CA GLU A 54 -13.63 -12.06 4.70
C GLU A 54 -14.96 -11.86 5.46
N THR A 55 -15.01 -10.80 6.27
CA THR A 55 -16.23 -10.34 6.93
C THR A 55 -16.38 -8.87 6.64
N PRO A 56 -17.47 -8.42 6.00
CA PRO A 56 -17.75 -6.99 5.82
C PRO A 56 -17.88 -6.27 7.17
N TRP A 57 -17.58 -4.98 7.18
CA TRP A 57 -17.73 -4.13 8.37
C TRP A 57 -19.18 -3.76 8.62
N GLU A 58 -19.52 -3.54 9.88
CA GLU A 58 -20.85 -3.08 10.34
C GLU A 58 -20.94 -1.55 10.41
N GLN A 59 -19.82 -0.91 10.73
CA GLN A 59 -19.74 0.54 10.91
C GLN A 59 -18.44 1.07 10.31
N THR A 60 -18.52 2.09 9.44
CA THR A 60 -17.34 2.66 8.75
C THR A 60 -16.37 3.33 9.72
N LEU A 61 -16.88 4.05 10.72
CA LEU A 61 -16.07 4.72 11.74
C LEU A 61 -16.81 4.73 13.09
N ASP A 62 -16.15 4.24 14.12
CA ASP A 62 -16.50 4.51 15.51
C ASP A 62 -15.56 5.60 16.07
N TRP A 63 -16.12 6.73 16.47
CA TRP A 63 -15.41 7.86 17.06
C TRP A 63 -15.84 8.12 18.51
N SER A 64 -16.51 7.15 19.16
CA SER A 64 -17.06 7.30 20.52
C SER A 64 -15.99 7.55 21.58
N GLU A 65 -14.76 7.06 21.33
CA GLU A 65 -13.62 7.19 22.25
C GLU A 65 -12.55 8.14 21.67
N ALA A 66 -12.95 9.30 21.12
CA ALA A 66 -12.01 10.28 20.57
C ALA A 66 -10.87 10.60 21.54
N PRO A 67 -9.61 10.70 21.08
CA PRO A 67 -9.17 10.73 19.67
C PRO A 67 -8.87 9.34 19.05
N PHE A 68 -9.23 8.25 19.70
CA PHE A 68 -8.95 6.88 19.25
C PHE A 68 -10.04 6.41 18.28
N ALA A 69 -9.74 6.49 16.98
CA ALA A 69 -10.65 6.06 15.92
C ALA A 69 -10.57 4.54 15.70
N LYS A 70 -11.75 3.90 15.51
CA LYS A 70 -11.85 2.53 15.03
C LYS A 70 -12.53 2.56 13.66
N TRP A 71 -11.77 2.25 12.62
CA TRP A 71 -12.28 2.20 11.24
C TRP A 71 -12.73 0.79 10.88
N PHE A 72 -13.80 0.70 10.08
CA PHE A 72 -14.34 -0.54 9.53
C PHE A 72 -14.60 -1.60 10.62
N VAL A 73 -15.34 -1.19 11.64
CA VAL A 73 -15.61 -1.99 12.84
C VAL A 73 -16.31 -3.30 12.47
N GLY A 74 -15.83 -4.41 13.04
CA GLY A 74 -16.33 -5.76 12.76
C GLY A 74 -15.78 -6.36 11.45
N GLY A 75 -15.20 -5.57 10.58
CA GLY A 75 -14.61 -6.06 9.32
C GLY A 75 -13.32 -6.84 9.53
N THR A 76 -13.14 -7.92 8.77
CA THR A 76 -11.89 -8.69 8.72
C THR A 76 -11.44 -8.90 7.29
N LEU A 77 -10.15 -8.76 7.03
CA LEU A 77 -9.54 -9.03 5.73
C LEU A 77 -8.14 -9.62 5.89
N ASN A 78 -7.68 -10.31 4.85
CA ASN A 78 -6.31 -10.76 4.73
C ASN A 78 -5.55 -9.81 3.79
N VAL A 79 -4.47 -9.20 4.30
CA VAL A 79 -3.66 -8.23 3.55
C VAL A 79 -2.89 -8.92 2.43
N ALA A 80 -2.26 -10.07 2.70
CA ALA A 80 -1.51 -10.83 1.69
C ALA A 80 -2.43 -11.26 0.54
N TYR A 81 -3.63 -11.75 0.84
CA TYR A 81 -4.63 -12.08 -0.17
C TYR A 81 -4.95 -10.87 -1.05
N ASN A 82 -5.20 -9.71 -0.43
CA ASN A 82 -5.51 -8.48 -1.16
C ASN A 82 -4.36 -7.96 -2.01
N CYS A 83 -3.12 -8.12 -1.54
CA CYS A 83 -1.94 -7.64 -2.25
C CYS A 83 -1.46 -8.60 -3.35
N VAL A 84 -1.68 -9.90 -3.20
CA VAL A 84 -1.06 -10.93 -4.04
C VAL A 84 -2.08 -11.88 -4.66
N ASP A 85 -2.75 -12.70 -3.84
CA ASP A 85 -3.54 -13.83 -4.32
C ASP A 85 -4.68 -13.42 -5.23
N ARG A 86 -5.43 -12.39 -4.86
CA ARG A 86 -6.56 -11.94 -5.68
C ARG A 86 -6.14 -11.49 -7.09
N HIS A 87 -4.91 -10.95 -7.24
CA HIS A 87 -4.40 -10.54 -8.55
C HIS A 87 -4.01 -11.73 -9.39
N VAL A 88 -3.37 -12.75 -8.80
CA VAL A 88 -3.10 -14.02 -9.48
C VAL A 88 -4.40 -14.70 -9.89
N ASN A 89 -5.39 -14.76 -9.00
CA ASN A 89 -6.70 -15.35 -9.26
C ASN A 89 -7.50 -14.59 -10.34
N ALA A 90 -7.25 -13.28 -10.49
CA ALA A 90 -7.84 -12.45 -11.54
C ALA A 90 -7.10 -12.57 -12.91
N GLY A 91 -6.10 -13.45 -13.04
CA GLY A 91 -5.37 -13.68 -14.27
C GLY A 91 -4.16 -12.77 -14.48
N PHE A 92 -3.73 -12.02 -13.46
CA PHE A 92 -2.55 -11.14 -13.54
C PHE A 92 -1.27 -11.79 -13.01
N GLY A 93 -1.21 -13.14 -12.93
CA GLY A 93 -0.06 -13.87 -12.43
C GLY A 93 1.26 -13.52 -13.11
N ASP A 94 1.24 -13.34 -14.42
CA ASP A 94 2.44 -13.02 -15.23
C ASP A 94 2.83 -11.52 -15.19
N LYS A 95 1.97 -10.66 -14.61
CA LYS A 95 2.29 -9.25 -14.46
C LYS A 95 3.40 -9.07 -13.44
N VAL A 96 4.37 -8.19 -13.75
CA VAL A 96 5.44 -7.85 -12.82
C VAL A 96 4.87 -7.16 -11.57
N ALA A 97 5.18 -7.72 -10.41
CA ALA A 97 4.85 -7.18 -9.10
C ALA A 97 5.98 -6.33 -8.53
N ILE A 98 7.24 -6.75 -8.72
CA ILE A 98 8.42 -6.07 -8.19
C ILE A 98 9.49 -5.99 -9.27
N HIS A 99 9.97 -4.77 -9.54
CA HIS A 99 11.25 -4.51 -10.16
C HIS A 99 12.23 -4.12 -9.06
N PHE A 100 13.33 -4.84 -8.96
CA PHE A 100 14.39 -4.57 -8.00
C PHE A 100 15.68 -4.23 -8.74
N GLU A 101 16.37 -3.23 -8.25
CA GLU A 101 17.73 -2.87 -8.66
C GLU A 101 18.56 -2.63 -7.39
N GLY A 102 19.63 -3.40 -7.22
CA GLY A 102 20.56 -3.27 -6.11
C GLY A 102 21.63 -2.20 -6.36
N GLU A 103 22.28 -1.72 -5.30
CA GLU A 103 23.38 -0.75 -5.42
C GLU A 103 24.53 -1.20 -6.32
N PRO A 104 24.93 -2.51 -6.35
CA PRO A 104 25.92 -2.98 -7.31
C PRO A 104 25.44 -3.03 -8.77
N GLY A 105 24.18 -2.74 -9.04
CA GLY A 105 23.57 -2.81 -10.37
C GLY A 105 22.96 -4.16 -10.72
N ASP A 106 22.85 -5.07 -9.75
CA ASP A 106 22.11 -6.31 -9.91
C ASP A 106 20.60 -6.04 -9.99
N THR A 107 19.91 -6.74 -10.90
CA THR A 107 18.48 -6.56 -11.11
C THR A 107 17.73 -7.87 -10.93
N ARG A 108 16.51 -7.77 -10.40
CA ARG A 108 15.56 -8.89 -10.30
C ARG A 108 14.16 -8.42 -10.69
N THR A 109 13.41 -9.31 -11.31
CA THR A 109 12.01 -9.08 -11.62
C THR A 109 11.20 -10.23 -11.05
N LEU A 110 10.19 -9.91 -10.23
CA LEU A 110 9.24 -10.88 -9.70
C LEU A 110 7.86 -10.59 -10.25
N THR A 111 7.22 -11.62 -10.80
CA THR A 111 5.81 -11.57 -11.18
C THR A 111 4.92 -11.75 -9.94
N TYR A 112 3.60 -11.50 -10.08
CA TYR A 112 2.66 -11.80 -9.00
C TYR A 112 2.62 -13.30 -8.66
N ALA A 113 2.81 -14.19 -9.64
CA ALA A 113 2.91 -15.63 -9.41
C ALA A 113 4.16 -16.00 -8.61
N ASP A 114 5.32 -15.41 -8.96
CA ASP A 114 6.57 -15.62 -8.21
C ASP A 114 6.44 -15.09 -6.78
N LEU A 115 5.85 -13.91 -6.61
CA LEU A 115 5.64 -13.31 -5.30
C LEU A 115 4.73 -14.19 -4.44
N LYS A 116 3.64 -14.72 -5.00
CA LYS A 116 2.75 -15.65 -4.31
C LYS A 116 3.46 -16.90 -3.83
N ASP A 117 4.28 -17.54 -4.69
CA ASP A 117 5.04 -18.73 -4.32
C ASP A 117 6.02 -18.43 -3.19
N GLN A 118 6.76 -17.33 -3.28
CA GLN A 118 7.78 -16.96 -2.28
C GLN A 118 7.13 -16.57 -0.94
N VAL A 119 6.03 -15.80 -0.95
CA VAL A 119 5.26 -15.46 0.27
C VAL A 119 4.72 -16.74 0.93
N SER A 120 4.14 -17.66 0.16
CA SER A 120 3.61 -18.91 0.70
C SER A 120 4.69 -19.79 1.34
N ARG A 121 5.87 -19.86 0.71
CA ARG A 121 7.02 -20.61 1.29
C ARG A 121 7.53 -19.94 2.56
N ALA A 122 7.61 -18.61 2.60
CA ALA A 122 8.03 -17.89 3.79
C ALA A 122 7.03 -18.08 4.96
N ALA A 123 5.72 -18.01 4.67
CA ALA A 123 4.68 -18.27 5.66
C ALA A 123 4.75 -19.70 6.23
N ASN A 124 4.98 -20.71 5.36
CA ASN A 124 5.16 -22.08 5.81
C ASN A 124 6.39 -22.23 6.69
N ALA A 125 7.53 -21.62 6.32
CA ALA A 125 8.75 -21.65 7.13
C ALA A 125 8.54 -20.99 8.51
N LEU A 126 7.84 -19.86 8.58
CA LEU A 126 7.51 -19.23 9.86
C LEU A 126 6.62 -20.14 10.73
N THR A 127 5.66 -20.82 10.13
CA THR A 127 4.79 -21.81 10.80
C THR A 127 5.60 -22.97 11.35
N GLU A 128 6.54 -23.53 10.57
CA GLU A 128 7.43 -24.60 11.01
C GLU A 128 8.35 -24.19 12.15
N LEU A 129 8.74 -22.91 12.21
CA LEU A 129 9.49 -22.30 13.32
C LEU A 129 8.62 -22.07 14.58
N GLY A 130 7.31 -22.31 14.49
CA GLY A 130 6.40 -22.18 15.62
C GLY A 130 5.76 -20.81 15.80
N VAL A 131 5.90 -19.91 14.82
CA VAL A 131 5.25 -18.58 14.85
C VAL A 131 3.74 -18.75 14.79
N GLN A 132 3.04 -18.04 15.66
CA GLN A 132 1.58 -18.11 15.79
C GLN A 132 0.94 -16.72 15.72
N ALA A 133 -0.38 -16.69 15.51
CA ALA A 133 -1.14 -15.45 15.51
C ALA A 133 -0.95 -14.67 16.82
N GLY A 134 -0.57 -13.42 16.72
CA GLY A 134 -0.26 -12.53 17.85
C GLY A 134 1.24 -12.43 18.19
N ASP A 135 2.08 -13.29 17.63
CA ASP A 135 3.53 -13.18 17.79
C ASP A 135 4.10 -11.95 17.06
N ARG A 136 5.20 -11.46 17.57
CA ARG A 136 5.92 -10.33 16.96
C ARG A 136 7.17 -10.84 16.27
N VAL A 137 7.23 -10.69 14.95
CA VAL A 137 8.40 -11.02 14.11
C VAL A 137 9.15 -9.73 13.78
N ALA A 138 10.45 -9.69 14.09
CA ALA A 138 11.31 -8.57 13.69
C ALA A 138 11.91 -8.83 12.32
N ILE A 139 11.76 -7.87 11.41
CA ILE A 139 12.38 -7.92 10.07
C ILE A 139 13.59 -6.97 10.09
N TYR A 140 14.80 -7.53 9.94
CA TYR A 140 16.05 -6.77 9.86
C TYR A 140 16.73 -7.08 8.52
N LEU A 141 16.22 -6.47 7.45
CA LEU A 141 16.66 -6.64 6.08
C LEU A 141 16.90 -5.28 5.42
N PRO A 142 17.85 -5.17 4.48
CA PRO A 142 17.96 -4.00 3.61
C PRO A 142 16.74 -3.92 2.66
N MET A 143 16.74 -2.91 1.77
CA MET A 143 15.67 -2.73 0.77
C MET A 143 15.82 -3.74 -0.37
N ILE A 144 15.43 -4.97 -0.10
CA ILE A 144 15.44 -6.11 -1.04
C ILE A 144 14.03 -6.73 -1.14
N PRO A 145 13.70 -7.48 -2.20
CA PRO A 145 12.38 -8.11 -2.35
C PRO A 145 11.97 -8.98 -1.17
N GLU A 146 12.93 -9.62 -0.50
CA GLU A 146 12.70 -10.45 0.68
C GLU A 146 12.10 -9.68 1.86
N ALA A 147 12.32 -8.37 1.95
CA ALA A 147 11.67 -7.54 2.97
C ALA A 147 10.15 -7.48 2.73
N ALA A 148 9.72 -7.25 1.48
CA ALA A 148 8.30 -7.26 1.11
C ALA A 148 7.68 -8.65 1.27
N ILE A 149 8.40 -9.71 0.87
CA ILE A 149 7.97 -11.12 1.03
C ILE A 149 7.74 -11.43 2.50
N SER A 150 8.66 -11.04 3.38
CA SER A 150 8.56 -11.27 4.82
C SER A 150 7.41 -10.51 5.49
N MET A 151 7.03 -9.33 4.97
CA MET A 151 5.87 -8.57 5.47
C MET A 151 4.55 -9.22 5.08
N LEU A 152 4.50 -9.94 3.96
CA LEU A 152 3.30 -10.56 3.42
C LEU A 152 3.12 -12.01 3.87
N ALA A 153 4.18 -12.61 4.41
CA ALA A 153 4.17 -13.96 4.95
C ALA A 153 3.57 -13.99 6.36
#